data_c6fff9e683aa3324c8fab51b08bc1e10
#
_entry.id   c6fff9e683aa3324c8fab51b08bc1e10
#
_cell.length_a   1.000
_cell.length_b   1.000
_cell.length_c   1.000
_cell.angle_alpha   90.00
_cell.angle_beta   90.00
_cell.angle_gamma   90.00
#
_symmetry.space_group_name_H-M   'P 1'
#
loop_
_entity.id
_entity.type
_entity.pdbx_description
1 polymer ?
#
loop_
_entity_poly.entity_id
_entity_poly.type
_entity_poly.pdbx_seq_one_letter_code
_entity_poly.pdbx_strand_id
1 'polypeptide(L)'
;MPRLLASATILAARLTYWTDPEETERKLTSTQSEQASSSHGPLDGVKVLDLSEDIAGSFCGRLLADYGADVLKLEPPTGASLRRMGPFFGDDPHPEKSLFYLLMNLNKKGATLNLETVTGRNILKRLVPHVDVVIESYRPGYLADFGVGYDDLVAENSSLIMTSITPFGQTGPYSQYKGEEVVNYAMGLIMSISGIQGEEPLKHGGFQAQYEGGLNGAASTSMALFMQSNTGEGQHIDISVTECVASTAMATQTTYTFMGGTLPRRRLSGSNFGHPMPCKDGWIIVQTGGGATWDTIAEFFGDPQLKEPKFADPAQRLRNTVELDQVVLDSIKERGKWDLFTKAAEARMLFGLVQTPLELLECPQLKSRDFYREIDHPVIGKVKVPASLFNLSLTPYQYTRPAPTLGQHNSEIYVDGLEYSREDFVRLRQLDVI
;
A
#
# COMPACT_ATOMS: atom_id res chain seq x y z
N MET A 1 34.72 -26.97 -30.60
CA MET A 1 35.20 -25.66 -30.16
C MET A 1 34.53 -24.53 -30.94
N PRO A 2 33.22 -24.25 -30.76
CA PRO A 2 32.68 -22.96 -31.09
C PRO A 2 31.67 -22.41 -30.04
N ARG A 3 31.81 -22.76 -28.75
CA ARG A 3 30.93 -22.23 -27.68
C ARG A 3 31.58 -21.28 -26.66
N LEU A 4 32.83 -20.89 -26.88
CA LEU A 4 33.58 -19.98 -25.97
C LEU A 4 33.75 -18.54 -26.49
N LEU A 5 33.31 -18.25 -27.71
CA LEU A 5 33.40 -16.89 -28.25
C LEU A 5 32.12 -16.02 -28.07
N ALA A 6 30.97 -16.64 -27.71
CA ALA A 6 29.73 -15.91 -27.49
C ALA A 6 29.63 -15.24 -26.07
N SER A 7 30.39 -15.73 -25.10
CA SER A 7 30.36 -15.18 -23.73
C SER A 7 31.22 -13.94 -23.53
N ALA A 8 32.24 -13.72 -24.35
CA ALA A 8 33.12 -12.55 -24.26
C ALA A 8 32.46 -11.29 -24.82
N THR A 9 31.59 -11.40 -25.83
CA THR A 9 30.90 -10.27 -26.46
C THR A 9 29.76 -9.74 -25.59
N ILE A 10 29.12 -10.62 -24.79
CA ILE A 10 28.07 -10.20 -23.86
C ILE A 10 28.66 -9.53 -22.59
N LEU A 11 29.87 -9.87 -22.19
CA LEU A 11 30.56 -9.25 -21.06
C LEU A 11 31.12 -7.85 -21.41
N ALA A 12 31.55 -7.66 -22.66
CA ALA A 12 32.05 -6.37 -23.14
C ALA A 12 30.93 -5.33 -23.31
N ALA A 13 29.70 -5.76 -23.65
CA ALA A 13 28.53 -4.87 -23.74
C ALA A 13 27.99 -4.41 -22.36
N ARG A 14 28.38 -5.03 -21.25
CA ARG A 14 27.97 -4.65 -19.90
C ARG A 14 28.89 -3.64 -19.20
N LEU A 15 30.04 -3.31 -19.76
CA LEU A 15 31.04 -2.41 -19.16
C LEU A 15 31.05 -0.98 -19.74
N THR A 16 30.17 -0.67 -20.71
CA THR A 16 30.07 0.68 -21.31
C THR A 16 28.88 1.50 -20.78
N TYR A 17 28.23 1.11 -19.68
CA TYR A 17 27.10 1.85 -19.08
C TYR A 17 27.48 2.86 -17.99
N TRP A 18 28.75 3.27 -17.91
CA TRP A 18 29.19 4.40 -17.09
C TRP A 18 29.60 5.55 -18.02
N THR A 19 28.63 6.06 -18.78
CA THR A 19 28.80 7.33 -19.49
C THR A 19 28.42 8.47 -18.55
N ASP A 20 29.07 9.61 -18.77
CA ASP A 20 28.98 10.89 -18.07
C ASP A 20 27.56 11.20 -17.55
N PRO A 21 27.40 11.55 -16.26
CA PRO A 21 26.10 11.91 -15.68
C PRO A 21 25.39 13.03 -16.45
N GLU A 22 26.11 13.98 -17.02
CA GLU A 22 25.53 15.08 -17.80
C GLU A 22 24.99 14.63 -19.16
N GLU A 23 25.56 13.61 -19.79
CA GLU A 23 25.06 13.07 -21.07
C GLU A 23 23.81 12.19 -20.85
N THR A 24 23.72 11.54 -19.69
CA THR A 24 22.55 10.75 -19.29
C THR A 24 21.37 11.65 -18.93
N GLU A 25 21.61 12.78 -18.25
CA GLU A 25 20.56 13.78 -17.98
C GLU A 25 20.04 14.45 -19.25
N ARG A 26 20.92 14.79 -20.20
CA ARG A 26 20.50 15.37 -21.49
C ARG A 26 19.69 14.41 -22.33
N LYS A 27 20.00 13.12 -22.33
CA LYS A 27 19.22 12.11 -23.05
C LYS A 27 17.87 11.84 -22.39
N LEU A 28 17.80 11.84 -21.04
CA LEU A 28 16.55 11.72 -20.31
C LEU A 28 15.61 12.91 -20.53
N THR A 29 16.14 14.14 -20.53
CA THR A 29 15.34 15.36 -20.73
C THR A 29 14.89 15.55 -22.19
N SER A 30 15.69 15.15 -23.18
CA SER A 30 15.29 15.24 -24.60
C SER A 30 14.24 14.17 -24.98
N THR A 31 14.29 12.99 -24.39
CA THR A 31 13.31 11.93 -24.63
C THR A 31 11.95 12.21 -23.95
N GLN A 32 11.95 12.97 -22.85
CA GLN A 32 10.71 13.34 -22.15
C GLN A 32 9.90 14.44 -22.87
N SER A 33 10.52 15.27 -23.70
CA SER A 33 9.83 16.37 -24.40
C SER A 33 9.13 15.97 -25.70
N GLU A 34 9.46 14.83 -26.31
CA GLU A 34 8.86 14.38 -27.58
C GLU A 34 7.81 13.27 -27.44
N GLN A 35 7.64 12.66 -26.25
CA GLN A 35 6.68 11.56 -26.03
C GLN A 35 5.48 11.91 -25.14
N ALA A 36 5.19 13.18 -24.96
CA ALA A 36 3.99 13.63 -24.22
C ALA A 36 2.72 13.60 -25.09
N SER A 37 2.45 12.48 -25.79
CA SER A 37 1.18 12.27 -26.47
C SER A 37 0.66 10.86 -26.15
N SER A 38 -0.42 10.79 -25.36
CA SER A 38 -1.20 9.59 -25.00
C SER A 38 -0.41 8.50 -24.25
N SER A 39 0.05 8.80 -23.05
CA SER A 39 0.57 7.75 -22.16
C SER A 39 -0.60 6.94 -21.58
N HIS A 40 -0.95 5.85 -22.24
CA HIS A 40 -1.79 4.82 -21.64
C HIS A 40 -1.04 4.21 -20.44
N GLY A 41 -1.75 3.88 -19.36
CA GLY A 41 -1.15 3.17 -18.22
C GLY A 41 -0.73 1.75 -18.60
N PRO A 42 0.08 1.06 -17.78
CA PRO A 42 0.50 -0.32 -18.07
C PRO A 42 -0.68 -1.31 -18.04
N LEU A 43 -1.82 -0.93 -17.45
CA LEU A 43 -3.06 -1.72 -17.38
C LEU A 43 -4.17 -1.12 -18.28
N ASP A 44 -3.81 -0.29 -19.26
CA ASP A 44 -4.80 0.24 -20.20
C ASP A 44 -5.49 -0.88 -20.96
N GLY A 45 -6.82 -0.79 -21.08
CA GLY A 45 -7.66 -1.83 -21.64
C GLY A 45 -8.11 -2.91 -20.66
N VAL A 46 -7.51 -3.03 -19.48
CA VAL A 46 -7.97 -3.94 -18.42
C VAL A 46 -9.23 -3.39 -17.76
N LYS A 47 -10.26 -4.21 -17.65
CA LYS A 47 -11.55 -3.87 -17.03
C LYS A 47 -11.76 -4.64 -15.74
N VAL A 48 -12.09 -3.93 -14.68
CA VAL A 48 -12.19 -4.48 -13.32
C VAL A 48 -13.55 -4.16 -12.70
N LEU A 49 -14.24 -5.15 -12.17
CA LEU A 49 -15.35 -4.96 -11.22
C LEU A 49 -14.83 -5.06 -9.79
N ASP A 50 -14.98 -4.01 -9.02
CA ASP A 50 -14.60 -3.94 -7.62
C ASP A 50 -15.88 -4.02 -6.75
N LEU A 51 -16.15 -5.22 -6.21
CA LEU A 51 -17.25 -5.51 -5.30
C LEU A 51 -16.85 -5.40 -3.82
N SER A 52 -15.58 -5.05 -3.53
CA SER A 52 -15.06 -5.04 -2.16
C SER A 52 -15.76 -3.99 -1.28
N GLU A 53 -15.86 -4.25 0.01
CA GLU A 53 -16.46 -3.33 0.97
C GLU A 53 -15.47 -2.74 1.99
N ASP A 54 -14.24 -3.26 2.04
CA ASP A 54 -13.20 -2.92 3.01
C ASP A 54 -12.03 -2.11 2.39
N ILE A 55 -11.04 -1.78 3.23
CA ILE A 55 -9.85 -1.04 2.81
C ILE A 55 -9.00 -1.90 1.86
N ALA A 56 -8.79 -3.18 2.16
CA ALA A 56 -7.86 -4.03 1.42
C ALA A 56 -8.31 -4.22 -0.04
N GLY A 57 -9.55 -4.65 -0.26
CA GLY A 57 -10.10 -4.82 -1.60
C GLY A 57 -10.21 -3.50 -2.36
N SER A 58 -10.70 -2.44 -1.69
CA SER A 58 -10.77 -1.12 -2.33
C SER A 58 -9.39 -0.57 -2.68
N PHE A 59 -8.35 -0.82 -1.86
CA PHE A 59 -6.98 -0.41 -2.16
C PHE A 59 -6.39 -1.23 -3.32
N CYS A 60 -6.67 -2.53 -3.40
CA CYS A 60 -6.33 -3.36 -4.55
C CYS A 60 -6.88 -2.75 -5.85
N GLY A 61 -8.20 -2.50 -5.90
CA GLY A 61 -8.85 -1.88 -7.06
C GLY A 61 -8.32 -0.49 -7.39
N ARG A 62 -7.99 0.33 -6.36
CA ARG A 62 -7.35 1.63 -6.57
C ARG A 62 -5.99 1.51 -7.25
N LEU A 63 -5.14 0.58 -6.80
CA LEU A 63 -3.82 0.41 -7.40
C LEU A 63 -3.92 0.03 -8.87
N LEU A 64 -4.86 -0.83 -9.25
CA LEU A 64 -5.10 -1.15 -10.66
C LEU A 64 -5.59 0.08 -11.44
N ALA A 65 -6.50 0.88 -10.88
CA ALA A 65 -7.00 2.11 -11.50
C ALA A 65 -5.91 3.18 -11.64
N ASP A 66 -5.05 3.33 -10.64
CA ASP A 66 -3.94 4.29 -10.62
C ASP A 66 -2.93 4.04 -11.75
N TYR A 67 -2.89 2.82 -12.29
CA TYR A 67 -2.01 2.41 -13.39
C TYR A 67 -2.76 2.06 -14.68
N GLY A 68 -3.99 2.54 -14.83
CA GLY A 68 -4.69 2.61 -16.13
C GLY A 68 -5.84 1.64 -16.32
N ALA A 69 -6.13 0.71 -15.39
CA ALA A 69 -7.30 -0.14 -15.50
C ALA A 69 -8.62 0.68 -15.39
N ASP A 70 -9.63 0.32 -16.18
CA ASP A 70 -11.00 0.86 -16.05
C ASP A 70 -11.73 0.11 -14.94
N VAL A 71 -11.71 0.69 -13.73
CA VAL A 71 -12.27 0.06 -12.53
C VAL A 71 -13.65 0.61 -12.24
N LEU A 72 -14.64 -0.28 -12.23
CA LEU A 72 -16.00 0.00 -11.78
C LEU A 72 -16.18 -0.49 -10.35
N LYS A 73 -16.29 0.45 -9.40
CA LYS A 73 -16.72 0.17 -8.03
C LYS A 73 -18.23 -0.07 -8.04
N LEU A 74 -18.63 -1.28 -7.68
CA LEU A 74 -20.02 -1.69 -7.62
C LEU A 74 -20.43 -1.88 -6.15
N GLU A 75 -21.35 -1.04 -5.68
CA GLU A 75 -21.75 -0.96 -4.28
C GLU A 75 -23.23 -1.37 -4.10
N PRO A 76 -23.66 -1.86 -2.94
CA PRO A 76 -25.08 -1.93 -2.64
C PRO A 76 -25.73 -0.53 -2.74
N PRO A 77 -27.03 -0.42 -3.01
CA PRO A 77 -27.73 0.90 -3.08
C PRO A 77 -27.55 1.76 -1.83
N THR A 78 -27.30 1.13 -0.67
CA THR A 78 -27.01 1.81 0.61
C THR A 78 -25.56 2.29 0.73
N GLY A 79 -24.73 2.03 -0.25
CA GLY A 79 -23.28 2.30 -0.26
C GLY A 79 -22.47 1.26 0.52
N ALA A 80 -21.22 1.08 0.10
CA ALA A 80 -20.25 0.19 0.77
C ALA A 80 -20.02 0.59 2.24
N SER A 81 -19.61 -0.38 3.07
CA SER A 81 -19.31 -0.16 4.49
C SER A 81 -18.29 0.94 4.70
N LEU A 82 -17.31 1.05 3.79
CA LEU A 82 -16.25 2.05 3.84
C LEU A 82 -16.76 3.50 3.79
N ARG A 83 -17.93 3.77 3.19
CA ARG A 83 -18.58 5.10 3.20
C ARG A 83 -19.02 5.56 4.60
N ARG A 84 -19.19 4.61 5.53
CA ARG A 84 -19.59 4.86 6.92
C ARG A 84 -18.42 4.88 7.89
N MET A 85 -17.18 4.74 7.39
CA MET A 85 -15.98 4.72 8.19
C MET A 85 -15.36 6.11 8.28
N GLY A 86 -15.22 6.64 9.50
CA GLY A 86 -14.48 7.89 9.76
C GLY A 86 -12.96 7.72 9.69
N PRO A 87 -12.18 8.81 9.62
CA PRO A 87 -12.65 10.18 9.82
C PRO A 87 -13.43 10.74 8.63
N PHE A 88 -14.29 11.70 8.89
CA PHE A 88 -15.09 12.38 7.87
C PHE A 88 -14.59 13.79 7.62
N PHE A 89 -14.68 14.25 6.38
CA PHE A 89 -14.31 15.61 6.03
C PHE A 89 -15.18 16.63 6.78
N GLY A 90 -14.51 17.58 7.46
CA GLY A 90 -15.18 18.58 8.28
C GLY A 90 -15.86 18.04 9.54
N ASP A 91 -15.48 16.82 9.97
CA ASP A 91 -16.08 16.11 11.12
C ASP A 91 -17.61 15.93 10.98
N ASP A 92 -18.09 15.79 9.74
CA ASP A 92 -19.49 15.63 9.38
C ASP A 92 -19.74 14.21 8.84
N PRO A 93 -20.34 13.29 9.63
CA PRO A 93 -20.65 11.93 9.19
C PRO A 93 -21.63 11.90 8.03
N HIS A 94 -21.09 11.73 6.83
CA HIS A 94 -21.86 11.68 5.59
C HIS A 94 -21.23 10.66 4.62
N PRO A 95 -22.02 9.85 3.87
CA PRO A 95 -21.50 8.81 2.97
C PRO A 95 -20.50 9.32 1.93
N GLU A 96 -20.63 10.59 1.50
CA GLU A 96 -19.73 11.23 0.53
C GLU A 96 -18.53 11.95 1.17
N LYS A 97 -18.35 11.85 2.49
CA LYS A 97 -17.31 12.55 3.25
C LYS A 97 -16.36 11.62 4.01
N SER A 98 -16.51 10.31 3.90
CA SER A 98 -15.56 9.35 4.45
C SER A 98 -14.20 9.50 3.77
N LEU A 99 -13.16 9.90 4.52
CA LEU A 99 -11.83 10.08 3.95
C LEU A 99 -11.21 8.76 3.48
N PHE A 100 -11.55 7.63 4.12
CA PHE A 100 -11.13 6.31 3.63
C PHE A 100 -11.78 5.97 2.29
N TYR A 101 -13.10 6.16 2.15
CA TYR A 101 -13.75 5.91 0.87
C TYR A 101 -13.16 6.78 -0.24
N LEU A 102 -13.04 8.09 0.03
CA LEU A 102 -12.49 9.04 -0.93
C LEU A 102 -11.07 8.69 -1.37
N LEU A 103 -10.23 8.24 -0.42
CA LEU A 103 -8.85 7.87 -0.73
C LEU A 103 -8.75 6.52 -1.44
N MET A 104 -9.52 5.51 -1.03
CA MET A 104 -9.42 4.15 -1.58
C MET A 104 -10.11 3.98 -2.93
N ASN A 105 -10.93 4.94 -3.37
CA ASN A 105 -11.68 4.82 -4.62
C ASN A 105 -11.35 5.90 -5.67
N LEU A 106 -10.18 6.56 -5.54
CA LEU A 106 -9.65 7.43 -6.60
C LEU A 106 -9.54 6.67 -7.93
N ASN A 107 -9.73 7.39 -9.02
CA ASN A 107 -9.63 6.89 -10.41
C ASN A 107 -10.71 5.86 -10.81
N LYS A 108 -11.64 5.49 -9.93
CA LYS A 108 -12.71 4.53 -10.24
C LYS A 108 -13.98 5.20 -10.74
N LYS A 109 -14.76 4.48 -11.55
CA LYS A 109 -16.19 4.72 -11.74
C LYS A 109 -16.96 4.11 -10.57
N GLY A 110 -18.21 4.55 -10.33
CA GLY A 110 -19.06 3.99 -9.28
C GLY A 110 -20.50 3.79 -9.74
N ALA A 111 -21.02 2.59 -9.50
CA ALA A 111 -22.41 2.25 -9.70
C ALA A 111 -22.96 1.46 -8.52
N THR A 112 -24.27 1.33 -8.43
CA THR A 112 -24.93 0.57 -7.35
C THR A 112 -25.57 -0.71 -7.90
N LEU A 113 -25.49 -1.81 -7.15
CA LEU A 113 -26.14 -3.08 -7.48
C LEU A 113 -26.42 -3.90 -6.21
N ASN A 114 -27.68 -4.30 -6.05
CA ASN A 114 -28.11 -5.14 -4.93
C ASN A 114 -27.98 -6.63 -5.28
N LEU A 115 -26.95 -7.30 -4.81
CA LEU A 115 -26.71 -8.72 -5.03
C LEU A 115 -27.65 -9.64 -4.21
N GLU A 116 -28.37 -9.10 -3.23
CA GLU A 116 -29.39 -9.86 -2.51
C GLU A 116 -30.62 -10.14 -3.37
N THR A 117 -30.84 -9.34 -4.42
CA THR A 117 -31.94 -9.55 -5.38
C THR A 117 -31.52 -10.49 -6.52
N VAL A 118 -32.48 -11.30 -6.99
CA VAL A 118 -32.26 -12.16 -8.18
C VAL A 118 -31.90 -11.32 -9.41
N THR A 119 -32.60 -10.18 -9.58
CA THR A 119 -32.36 -9.25 -10.69
C THR A 119 -30.94 -8.70 -10.64
N GLY A 120 -30.45 -8.28 -9.46
CA GLY A 120 -29.09 -7.79 -9.29
C GLY A 120 -28.05 -8.84 -9.65
N ARG A 121 -28.21 -10.09 -9.22
CA ARG A 121 -27.31 -11.18 -9.60
C ARG A 121 -27.30 -11.45 -11.12
N ASN A 122 -28.47 -11.41 -11.74
CA ASN A 122 -28.56 -11.53 -13.22
C ASN A 122 -27.85 -10.39 -13.94
N ILE A 123 -27.93 -9.17 -13.41
CA ILE A 123 -27.18 -8.02 -13.93
C ILE A 123 -25.69 -8.24 -13.76
N LEU A 124 -25.21 -8.70 -12.61
CA LEU A 124 -23.80 -9.03 -12.41
C LEU A 124 -23.31 -10.04 -13.44
N LYS A 125 -24.05 -11.13 -13.67
CA LYS A 125 -23.72 -12.15 -14.70
C LYS A 125 -23.65 -11.55 -16.12
N ARG A 126 -24.44 -10.52 -16.42
CA ARG A 126 -24.37 -9.80 -17.71
C ARG A 126 -23.15 -8.85 -17.79
N LEU A 127 -22.62 -8.36 -16.68
CA LEU A 127 -21.42 -7.53 -16.65
C LEU A 127 -20.14 -8.36 -16.80
N VAL A 128 -20.08 -9.56 -16.24
CA VAL A 128 -18.89 -10.41 -16.16
C VAL A 128 -18.26 -10.74 -17.52
N PRO A 129 -19.01 -11.02 -18.63
CA PRO A 129 -18.41 -11.22 -19.94
C PRO A 129 -17.63 -10.03 -20.50
N HIS A 130 -17.78 -8.84 -19.91
CA HIS A 130 -17.16 -7.60 -20.36
C HIS A 130 -16.00 -7.14 -19.50
N VAL A 131 -15.56 -7.94 -18.52
CA VAL A 131 -14.48 -7.59 -17.57
C VAL A 131 -13.45 -8.69 -17.48
N ASP A 132 -12.23 -8.31 -17.14
CA ASP A 132 -11.09 -9.23 -16.96
C ASP A 132 -10.96 -9.67 -15.52
N VAL A 133 -11.33 -8.81 -14.57
CA VAL A 133 -11.09 -9.01 -13.13
C VAL A 133 -12.34 -8.69 -12.33
N VAL A 134 -12.63 -9.54 -11.34
CA VAL A 134 -13.54 -9.24 -10.22
C VAL A 134 -12.73 -9.22 -8.93
N ILE A 135 -12.86 -8.15 -8.13
CA ILE A 135 -12.30 -8.06 -6.77
C ILE A 135 -13.44 -8.14 -5.77
N GLU A 136 -13.30 -8.96 -4.74
CA GLU A 136 -14.29 -9.06 -3.68
C GLU A 136 -13.62 -9.19 -2.30
N SER A 137 -14.36 -8.87 -1.23
CA SER A 137 -13.89 -9.00 0.15
C SER A 137 -14.98 -9.51 1.09
N TYR A 138 -15.94 -10.24 0.56
CA TYR A 138 -17.00 -10.85 1.36
C TYR A 138 -16.48 -12.05 2.16
N ARG A 139 -17.26 -12.50 3.15
CA ARG A 139 -16.95 -13.76 3.83
C ARG A 139 -16.88 -14.90 2.80
N PRO A 140 -15.97 -15.88 3.00
CA PRO A 140 -15.88 -17.04 2.11
C PRO A 140 -17.23 -17.72 1.92
N GLY A 141 -17.58 -17.99 0.66
CA GLY A 141 -18.85 -18.61 0.27
C GLY A 141 -20.02 -17.63 0.08
N TYR A 142 -19.93 -16.37 0.50
CA TYR A 142 -21.06 -15.41 0.37
C TYR A 142 -21.57 -15.28 -1.07
N LEU A 143 -20.70 -15.03 -2.02
CA LEU A 143 -21.11 -14.92 -3.43
C LEU A 143 -21.60 -16.27 -3.99
N ALA A 144 -21.00 -17.38 -3.58
CA ALA A 144 -21.42 -18.73 -4.00
C ALA A 144 -22.82 -19.09 -3.46
N ASP A 145 -23.15 -18.68 -2.22
CA ASP A 145 -24.49 -18.85 -1.64
C ASP A 145 -25.58 -18.18 -2.49
N PHE A 146 -25.20 -17.15 -3.26
CA PHE A 146 -26.08 -16.44 -4.20
C PHE A 146 -25.97 -16.93 -5.66
N GLY A 147 -25.14 -17.93 -5.96
CA GLY A 147 -24.90 -18.44 -7.31
C GLY A 147 -24.17 -17.44 -8.22
N VAL A 148 -23.28 -16.65 -7.63
CA VAL A 148 -22.37 -15.70 -8.30
C VAL A 148 -20.95 -15.78 -7.73
N GLY A 149 -20.55 -16.96 -7.23
CA GLY A 149 -19.17 -17.27 -6.85
C GLY A 149 -18.26 -17.46 -8.06
N TYR A 150 -16.98 -17.75 -7.82
CA TYR A 150 -16.01 -17.92 -8.92
C TYR A 150 -16.45 -18.98 -9.92
N ASP A 151 -16.88 -20.17 -9.45
CA ASP A 151 -17.31 -21.28 -10.32
C ASP A 151 -18.55 -20.92 -11.17
N ASP A 152 -19.44 -20.07 -10.64
CA ASP A 152 -20.61 -19.58 -11.37
C ASP A 152 -20.21 -18.55 -12.42
N LEU A 153 -19.29 -17.62 -12.07
CA LEU A 153 -18.91 -16.51 -12.95
C LEU A 153 -17.93 -16.94 -14.04
N VAL A 154 -17.07 -17.93 -13.79
CA VAL A 154 -16.18 -18.48 -14.81
C VAL A 154 -16.94 -19.17 -15.93
N ALA A 155 -18.16 -19.67 -15.65
CA ALA A 155 -19.03 -20.21 -16.68
C ALA A 155 -19.54 -19.15 -17.67
N GLU A 156 -19.64 -17.89 -17.24
CA GLU A 156 -20.00 -16.73 -18.09
C GLU A 156 -18.75 -16.14 -18.82
N ASN A 157 -17.56 -16.26 -18.21
CA ASN A 157 -16.29 -15.78 -18.75
C ASN A 157 -15.13 -16.67 -18.31
N SER A 158 -14.68 -17.58 -19.16
CA SER A 158 -13.61 -18.55 -18.86
C SER A 158 -12.24 -17.92 -18.61
N SER A 159 -12.05 -16.67 -19.05
CA SER A 159 -10.82 -15.91 -18.84
C SER A 159 -10.87 -15.05 -17.55
N LEU A 160 -11.95 -15.12 -16.76
CA LEU A 160 -12.14 -14.29 -15.60
C LEU A 160 -11.08 -14.55 -14.52
N ILE A 161 -10.46 -13.47 -14.03
CA ILE A 161 -9.65 -13.47 -12.83
C ILE A 161 -10.54 -13.00 -11.67
N MET A 162 -10.62 -13.76 -10.60
CA MET A 162 -11.31 -13.34 -9.37
C MET A 162 -10.31 -13.23 -8.22
N THR A 163 -10.22 -12.06 -7.60
CA THR A 163 -9.34 -11.79 -6.46
C THR A 163 -10.19 -11.62 -5.20
N SER A 164 -10.15 -12.61 -4.35
CA SER A 164 -10.84 -12.62 -3.05
C SER A 164 -9.85 -12.26 -1.94
N ILE A 165 -10.13 -11.18 -1.20
CA ILE A 165 -9.27 -10.69 -0.12
C ILE A 165 -10.04 -10.78 1.20
N THR A 166 -9.61 -11.70 2.08
CA THR A 166 -10.31 -11.96 3.34
C THR A 166 -9.34 -12.01 4.52
N PRO A 167 -9.82 -11.88 5.76
CA PRO A 167 -8.93 -11.90 6.92
C PRO A 167 -8.04 -13.14 7.02
N PHE A 168 -8.56 -14.33 6.66
CA PHE A 168 -7.89 -15.63 6.85
C PHE A 168 -7.83 -16.50 5.58
N GLY A 169 -8.17 -15.95 4.42
CA GLY A 169 -8.28 -16.72 3.17
C GLY A 169 -9.60 -17.45 3.01
N GLN A 170 -9.78 -18.07 1.85
CA GLN A 170 -11.02 -18.76 1.46
C GLN A 170 -11.15 -20.16 2.12
N THR A 171 -10.05 -20.73 2.59
CA THR A 171 -9.99 -22.10 3.10
C THR A 171 -9.35 -22.17 4.49
N GLY A 172 -9.38 -23.34 5.10
CA GLY A 172 -8.77 -23.57 6.41
C GLY A 172 -9.70 -23.33 7.60
N PRO A 173 -9.24 -23.65 8.83
CA PRO A 173 -10.11 -23.71 10.02
C PRO A 173 -10.61 -22.33 10.47
N TYR A 174 -9.97 -21.25 10.05
CA TYR A 174 -10.33 -19.86 10.45
C TYR A 174 -11.04 -19.08 9.33
N SER A 175 -11.22 -19.66 8.15
CA SER A 175 -11.77 -18.94 6.99
C SER A 175 -13.11 -18.26 7.27
N GLN A 176 -13.96 -18.84 8.13
CA GLN A 176 -15.26 -18.29 8.51
C GLN A 176 -15.20 -17.33 9.72
N TYR A 177 -14.02 -17.11 10.31
CA TYR A 177 -13.89 -16.21 11.46
C TYR A 177 -13.87 -14.77 11.00
N LYS A 178 -14.42 -13.89 11.84
CA LYS A 178 -14.31 -12.45 11.64
C LYS A 178 -12.91 -11.99 11.99
N GLY A 179 -12.32 -11.19 11.11
CA GLY A 179 -11.01 -10.55 11.31
C GLY A 179 -11.10 -9.09 10.96
N GLU A 180 -10.41 -8.31 11.76
CA GLU A 180 -10.21 -6.87 11.59
C GLU A 180 -8.72 -6.57 11.67
N GLU A 181 -8.32 -5.34 11.40
CA GLU A 181 -6.92 -4.90 11.43
C GLU A 181 -6.14 -5.45 12.63
N VAL A 182 -6.65 -5.27 13.85
CA VAL A 182 -5.96 -5.70 15.08
C VAL A 182 -5.84 -7.22 15.18
N VAL A 183 -6.84 -7.96 14.68
CA VAL A 183 -6.85 -9.44 14.68
C VAL A 183 -5.78 -9.96 13.72
N ASN A 184 -5.73 -9.42 12.49
CA ASN A 184 -4.75 -9.82 11.49
C ASN A 184 -3.31 -9.54 11.97
N TYR A 185 -3.07 -8.38 12.63
CA TYR A 185 -1.78 -8.06 13.24
C TYR A 185 -1.39 -9.02 14.37
N ALA A 186 -2.34 -9.35 15.25
CA ALA A 186 -2.10 -10.27 16.35
C ALA A 186 -1.77 -11.68 15.84
N MET A 187 -2.56 -12.18 14.90
CA MET A 187 -2.40 -13.51 14.30
C MET A 187 -1.20 -13.59 13.34
N GLY A 188 -0.82 -12.48 12.71
CA GLY A 188 0.29 -12.37 11.78
C GLY A 188 1.67 -12.13 12.43
N LEU A 189 1.85 -12.39 13.73
CA LEU A 189 3.12 -12.34 14.47
C LEU A 189 3.61 -10.93 14.85
N ILE A 190 3.35 -9.89 14.07
CA ILE A 190 3.97 -8.56 14.24
C ILE A 190 3.79 -8.01 15.66
N MET A 191 2.62 -8.21 16.30
CA MET A 191 2.41 -7.75 17.67
C MET A 191 3.32 -8.44 18.69
N SER A 192 3.73 -9.68 18.46
CA SER A 192 4.59 -10.42 19.38
C SER A 192 6.00 -9.81 19.50
N ILE A 193 6.44 -9.08 18.47
CA ILE A 193 7.76 -8.42 18.40
C ILE A 193 7.68 -6.90 18.53
N SER A 194 6.47 -6.34 18.61
CA SER A 194 6.24 -4.89 18.71
C SER A 194 5.94 -4.45 20.13
N GLY A 195 6.51 -3.29 20.54
CA GLY A 195 6.35 -2.73 21.87
C GLY A 195 7.52 -3.00 22.80
N ILE A 196 7.29 -2.83 24.10
CA ILE A 196 8.29 -2.95 25.17
C ILE A 196 8.16 -4.31 25.88
N GLN A 197 9.27 -4.91 26.24
CA GLN A 197 9.27 -6.18 26.99
C GLN A 197 8.72 -5.93 28.40
N GLY A 198 7.73 -6.72 28.77
CA GLY A 198 7.03 -6.58 30.06
C GLY A 198 5.73 -5.77 29.97
N GLU A 199 5.53 -5.02 28.90
CA GLU A 199 4.30 -4.29 28.61
C GLU A 199 3.42 -5.05 27.60
N GLU A 200 2.21 -4.55 27.31
CA GLU A 200 1.35 -5.14 26.28
C GLU A 200 1.97 -5.06 24.87
N PRO A 201 1.65 -6.03 24.00
CA PRO A 201 2.00 -5.96 22.59
C PRO A 201 1.33 -4.78 21.89
N LEU A 202 2.05 -4.11 21.00
CA LEU A 202 1.54 -2.96 20.27
C LEU A 202 1.27 -3.29 18.82
N LYS A 203 0.16 -2.75 18.28
CA LYS A 203 -0.14 -2.68 16.86
C LYS A 203 0.48 -1.42 16.25
N HIS A 204 0.89 -1.47 15.00
CA HIS A 204 1.23 -0.26 14.25
C HIS A 204 0.00 0.66 14.08
N GLY A 205 0.23 1.95 13.97
CA GLY A 205 -0.82 2.91 13.70
C GLY A 205 -1.47 2.71 12.32
N GLY A 206 -2.74 3.07 12.18
CA GLY A 206 -3.49 2.96 10.93
C GLY A 206 -3.95 1.53 10.61
N PHE A 207 -4.11 1.24 9.32
CA PHE A 207 -4.66 -0.01 8.76
C PHE A 207 -3.62 -0.73 7.89
N GLN A 208 -2.43 -0.98 8.42
CA GLN A 208 -1.29 -1.53 7.68
C GLN A 208 -1.56 -2.94 7.16
N ALA A 209 -2.23 -3.80 7.95
CA ALA A 209 -2.60 -5.14 7.51
C ALA A 209 -3.52 -5.10 6.28
N GLN A 210 -4.47 -4.17 6.28
CA GLN A 210 -5.39 -3.99 5.15
C GLN A 210 -4.65 -3.48 3.90
N TYR A 211 -3.70 -2.56 4.06
CA TYR A 211 -2.87 -2.10 2.93
C TYR A 211 -1.96 -3.21 2.40
N GLU A 212 -1.40 -4.05 3.25
CA GLU A 212 -0.62 -5.22 2.85
C GLU A 212 -1.47 -6.21 2.05
N GLY A 213 -2.69 -6.51 2.54
CA GLY A 213 -3.65 -7.34 1.81
C GLY A 213 -3.97 -6.79 0.42
N GLY A 214 -4.30 -5.50 0.34
CA GLY A 214 -4.62 -4.84 -0.92
C GLY A 214 -3.44 -4.78 -1.90
N LEU A 215 -2.22 -4.52 -1.41
CA LEU A 215 -1.01 -4.51 -2.23
C LEU A 215 -0.70 -5.91 -2.80
N ASN A 216 -0.78 -6.95 -1.96
CA ASN A 216 -0.60 -8.34 -2.41
C ASN A 216 -1.70 -8.75 -3.39
N GLY A 217 -2.95 -8.32 -3.16
CA GLY A 217 -4.06 -8.50 -4.09
C GLY A 217 -3.77 -7.88 -5.47
N ALA A 218 -3.33 -6.62 -5.51
CA ALA A 218 -2.99 -5.95 -6.77
C ALA A 218 -1.80 -6.59 -7.49
N ALA A 219 -0.75 -6.97 -6.73
CA ALA A 219 0.42 -7.64 -7.30
C ALA A 219 0.06 -9.01 -7.90
N SER A 220 -0.67 -9.85 -7.17
CA SER A 220 -1.09 -11.17 -7.67
C SER A 220 -2.09 -11.07 -8.83
N THR A 221 -3.00 -10.11 -8.79
CA THR A 221 -3.91 -9.82 -9.93
C THR A 221 -3.11 -9.43 -11.17
N SER A 222 -2.07 -8.61 -11.04
CA SER A 222 -1.21 -8.24 -12.18
C SER A 222 -0.44 -9.43 -12.73
N MET A 223 0.01 -10.37 -11.88
CA MET A 223 0.64 -11.63 -12.32
C MET A 223 -0.36 -12.53 -13.06
N ALA A 224 -1.61 -12.61 -12.57
CA ALA A 224 -2.66 -13.37 -13.23
C ALA A 224 -3.06 -12.77 -14.58
N LEU A 225 -3.14 -11.44 -14.70
CA LEU A 225 -3.36 -10.74 -15.96
C LEU A 225 -2.25 -11.02 -16.97
N PHE A 226 -0.98 -11.04 -16.51
CA PHE A 226 0.14 -11.43 -17.36
C PHE A 226 0.00 -12.88 -17.86
N MET A 227 -0.42 -13.82 -17.00
CA MET A 227 -0.67 -15.21 -17.39
C MET A 227 -1.85 -15.28 -18.36
N GLN A 228 -2.98 -14.63 -18.05
CA GLN A 228 -4.18 -14.56 -18.88
C GLN A 228 -3.86 -14.05 -20.29
N SER A 229 -3.03 -13.01 -20.42
CA SER A 229 -2.62 -12.47 -21.72
C SER A 229 -1.84 -13.47 -22.59
N ASN A 230 -1.18 -14.45 -21.97
CA ASN A 230 -0.40 -15.47 -22.68
C ASN A 230 -1.19 -16.77 -22.93
N THR A 231 -2.15 -17.12 -22.07
CA THR A 231 -2.84 -18.41 -22.13
C THR A 231 -4.32 -18.29 -22.50
N GLY A 232 -4.92 -17.11 -22.27
CA GLY A 232 -6.36 -16.90 -22.39
C GLY A 232 -7.16 -17.44 -21.20
N GLU A 233 -6.51 -18.00 -20.17
CA GLU A 233 -7.17 -18.62 -19.02
C GLU A 233 -7.15 -17.69 -17.81
N GLY A 234 -8.29 -17.57 -17.12
CA GLY A 234 -8.42 -16.88 -15.83
C GLY A 234 -8.10 -17.79 -14.65
N GLN A 235 -8.16 -17.23 -13.44
CA GLN A 235 -7.95 -17.99 -12.21
C GLN A 235 -8.56 -17.30 -10.99
N HIS A 236 -8.81 -18.06 -9.94
CA HIS A 236 -9.17 -17.55 -8.63
C HIS A 236 -7.92 -17.29 -7.79
N ILE A 237 -7.82 -16.09 -7.22
CA ILE A 237 -6.75 -15.65 -6.35
C ILE A 237 -7.31 -15.52 -4.94
N ASP A 238 -6.74 -16.26 -4.00
CA ASP A 238 -7.11 -16.25 -2.59
C ASP A 238 -6.04 -15.50 -1.79
N ILE A 239 -6.40 -14.36 -1.18
CA ILE A 239 -5.53 -13.53 -0.36
C ILE A 239 -6.02 -13.55 1.09
N SER A 240 -5.16 -14.07 1.96
CA SER A 240 -5.31 -13.98 3.42
C SER A 240 -4.55 -12.76 3.95
N VAL A 241 -5.25 -11.79 4.50
CA VAL A 241 -4.61 -10.61 5.12
C VAL A 241 -3.66 -11.02 6.25
N THR A 242 -4.03 -12.04 7.04
CA THR A 242 -3.16 -12.58 8.10
C THR A 242 -1.85 -13.14 7.54
N GLU A 243 -1.89 -13.87 6.40
CA GLU A 243 -0.69 -14.39 5.76
C GLU A 243 0.18 -13.27 5.17
N CYS A 244 -0.44 -12.21 4.62
CA CYS A 244 0.28 -11.03 4.16
C CYS A 244 1.07 -10.41 5.31
N VAL A 245 0.45 -10.18 6.48
CA VAL A 245 1.14 -9.68 7.68
C VAL A 245 2.24 -10.65 8.13
N ALA A 246 1.96 -11.95 8.20
CA ALA A 246 2.94 -12.95 8.61
C ALA A 246 4.15 -12.97 7.66
N SER A 247 3.95 -12.75 6.36
CA SER A 247 5.03 -12.73 5.37
C SER A 247 6.04 -11.59 5.61
N THR A 248 5.62 -10.46 6.20
CA THR A 248 6.54 -9.36 6.53
C THR A 248 7.48 -9.70 7.70
N ALA A 249 7.14 -10.72 8.50
CA ALA A 249 7.92 -11.19 9.64
C ALA A 249 8.73 -12.47 9.36
N MET A 250 9.03 -12.78 8.10
CA MET A 250 9.75 -14.02 7.71
C MET A 250 11.08 -14.20 8.44
N ALA A 251 11.89 -13.14 8.58
CA ALA A 251 13.17 -13.21 9.29
C ALA A 251 13.00 -13.65 10.76
N THR A 252 11.94 -13.19 11.43
CA THR A 252 11.62 -13.57 12.82
C THR A 252 11.21 -15.03 12.91
N GLN A 253 10.39 -15.50 11.96
CA GLN A 253 9.96 -16.90 11.90
C GLN A 253 11.14 -17.84 11.62
N THR A 254 12.00 -17.49 10.66
CA THR A 254 13.18 -18.29 10.31
C THR A 254 14.22 -18.29 11.42
N THR A 255 14.35 -17.24 12.22
CA THR A 255 15.18 -17.25 13.42
C THR A 255 14.74 -18.37 14.37
N TYR A 256 13.45 -18.52 14.60
CA TYR A 256 12.94 -19.60 15.44
C TYR A 256 13.21 -20.99 14.82
N THR A 257 12.92 -21.19 13.55
CA THR A 257 13.08 -22.49 12.89
C THR A 257 14.55 -22.92 12.76
N PHE A 258 15.48 -21.98 12.62
CA PHE A 258 16.91 -22.29 12.49
C PHE A 258 17.66 -22.31 13.81
N MET A 259 17.28 -21.49 14.78
CA MET A 259 18.04 -21.26 16.01
C MET A 259 17.26 -21.64 17.29
N GLY A 260 15.99 -21.96 17.20
CA GLY A 260 15.12 -22.26 18.35
C GLY A 260 14.84 -21.06 19.26
N GLY A 261 15.23 -19.84 18.83
CA GLY A 261 15.08 -18.62 19.61
C GLY A 261 14.03 -17.68 19.05
N THR A 262 13.43 -16.84 19.89
CA THR A 262 12.51 -15.76 19.49
C THR A 262 13.21 -14.41 19.61
N LEU A 263 12.93 -13.48 18.68
CA LEU A 263 13.36 -12.10 18.82
C LEU A 263 12.52 -11.45 19.95
N PRO A 264 13.16 -10.92 21.00
CA PRO A 264 12.42 -10.26 22.07
C PRO A 264 11.91 -8.89 21.60
N ARG A 265 10.83 -8.41 22.22
CA ARG A 265 10.46 -6.99 22.15
C ARG A 265 11.54 -6.13 22.82
N ARG A 266 11.55 -4.82 22.50
CA ARG A 266 12.52 -3.88 23.07
C ARG A 266 12.56 -3.98 24.61
N ARG A 267 13.78 -3.97 25.18
CA ARG A 267 13.96 -3.80 26.63
C ARG A 267 13.98 -2.30 26.97
N LEU A 268 13.43 -1.95 28.14
CA LEU A 268 13.53 -0.57 28.68
C LEU A 268 14.96 -0.18 29.02
N SER A 269 15.78 -1.15 29.46
CA SER A 269 17.20 -0.98 29.74
C SER A 269 18.00 -1.43 28.52
N GLY A 270 18.57 -0.50 27.78
CA GLY A 270 19.37 -0.80 26.60
C GLY A 270 19.70 0.49 25.85
N SER A 271 20.59 0.42 24.88
CA SER A 271 20.94 1.60 24.07
C SER A 271 19.73 2.18 23.36
N ASN A 272 19.57 3.50 23.41
CA ASN A 272 18.57 4.25 22.63
C ASN A 272 18.87 4.26 21.13
N PHE A 273 20.09 3.87 20.72
CA PHE A 273 20.39 3.73 19.28
C PHE A 273 19.48 2.72 18.60
N GLY A 274 18.90 3.13 17.45
CA GLY A 274 17.87 2.37 16.75
C GLY A 274 16.45 2.56 17.31
N HIS A 275 16.27 3.43 18.29
CA HIS A 275 14.97 3.76 18.89
C HIS A 275 14.71 5.27 18.86
N PRO A 276 13.45 5.72 18.95
CA PRO A 276 13.13 7.14 19.05
C PRO A 276 13.75 7.79 20.29
N MET A 277 14.46 8.90 20.08
CA MET A 277 15.05 9.75 21.11
C MET A 277 14.40 11.13 21.04
N PRO A 278 14.00 11.74 22.19
CA PRO A 278 13.45 13.07 22.20
C PRO A 278 14.55 14.12 21.93
N CYS A 279 14.18 15.16 21.18
CA CYS A 279 14.99 16.36 20.96
C CYS A 279 14.13 17.61 21.19
N LYS A 280 14.64 18.80 20.91
CA LYS A 280 13.97 20.08 21.21
C LYS A 280 12.53 20.19 20.69
N ASP A 281 12.26 19.69 19.48
CA ASP A 281 11.02 19.90 18.75
C ASP A 281 10.39 18.61 18.21
N GLY A 282 10.75 17.47 18.78
CA GLY A 282 10.17 16.18 18.40
C GLY A 282 11.05 14.98 18.71
N TRP A 283 11.09 14.02 17.78
CA TRP A 283 11.79 12.75 17.97
C TRP A 283 12.69 12.45 16.78
N ILE A 284 13.85 11.83 17.09
CA ILE A 284 14.81 11.36 16.09
C ILE A 284 15.12 9.88 16.31
N ILE A 285 15.68 9.23 15.28
CA ILE A 285 16.22 7.88 15.35
C ILE A 285 17.63 7.91 14.81
N VAL A 286 18.59 7.37 15.58
CA VAL A 286 19.98 7.22 15.16
C VAL A 286 20.35 5.75 15.24
N GLN A 287 21.01 5.23 14.20
CA GLN A 287 21.54 3.87 14.20
C GLN A 287 23.06 3.87 14.14
N THR A 288 23.70 3.01 14.93
CA THR A 288 25.15 2.78 14.94
C THR A 288 25.54 1.75 13.85
N GLY A 289 25.23 2.06 12.62
CA GLY A 289 25.51 1.19 11.48
C GLY A 289 25.75 2.02 10.23
N GLY A 290 25.81 1.38 9.06
CA GLY A 290 25.87 2.10 7.79
C GLY A 290 27.23 2.75 7.49
N GLY A 291 28.30 2.35 8.17
CA GLY A 291 29.66 2.82 7.88
C GLY A 291 30.13 4.00 8.75
N ALA A 292 29.29 4.61 9.57
CA ALA A 292 29.73 5.61 10.52
C ALA A 292 30.59 5.00 11.62
N THR A 293 31.78 5.54 11.83
CA THR A 293 32.66 5.15 12.94
C THR A 293 32.16 5.72 14.26
N TRP A 294 32.63 5.12 15.38
CA TRP A 294 32.29 5.70 16.68
C TRP A 294 32.81 7.15 16.84
N ASP A 295 33.95 7.46 16.28
CA ASP A 295 34.51 8.82 16.30
C ASP A 295 33.57 9.81 15.57
N THR A 296 33.07 9.45 14.41
CA THR A 296 32.07 10.25 13.68
C THR A 296 30.80 10.48 14.50
N ILE A 297 30.32 9.43 15.19
CA ILE A 297 29.14 9.50 16.06
C ILE A 297 29.41 10.41 17.26
N ALA A 298 30.55 10.26 17.92
CA ALA A 298 30.96 11.10 19.05
C ALA A 298 31.11 12.59 18.67
N GLU A 299 31.67 12.86 17.48
CA GLU A 299 31.78 14.20 16.94
C GLU A 299 30.42 14.83 16.63
N PHE A 300 29.52 14.07 16.03
CA PHE A 300 28.17 14.50 15.74
C PHE A 300 27.38 14.95 16.99
N PHE A 301 27.44 14.17 18.06
CA PHE A 301 26.82 14.52 19.33
C PHE A 301 27.57 15.64 20.06
N GLY A 302 28.89 15.71 19.91
CA GLY A 302 29.72 16.81 20.38
C GLY A 302 30.06 16.76 21.87
N ASP A 303 29.68 15.73 22.61
CA ASP A 303 30.03 15.57 24.02
C ASP A 303 31.40 14.86 24.17
N PRO A 304 32.39 15.47 24.84
CA PRO A 304 33.71 14.87 25.01
C PRO A 304 33.71 13.52 25.71
N GLN A 305 32.73 13.23 26.58
CA GLN A 305 32.61 11.97 27.27
C GLN A 305 32.46 10.79 26.29
N LEU A 306 31.86 11.00 25.13
CA LEU A 306 31.69 9.96 24.11
C LEU A 306 33.00 9.44 23.54
N LYS A 307 34.12 10.17 23.71
CA LYS A 307 35.47 9.75 23.32
C LYS A 307 36.22 9.01 24.40
N GLU A 308 35.65 8.90 25.61
CA GLU A 308 36.28 8.15 26.70
C GLU A 308 36.33 6.63 26.41
N PRO A 309 37.32 5.90 26.92
CA PRO A 309 37.49 4.47 26.68
C PRO A 309 36.24 3.63 26.98
N LYS A 310 35.45 4.01 27.97
CA LYS A 310 34.21 3.30 28.35
C LYS A 310 33.12 3.33 27.26
N PHE A 311 33.18 4.31 26.31
CA PHE A 311 32.26 4.43 25.19
C PHE A 311 32.95 4.15 23.84
N ALA A 312 34.25 4.43 23.71
CA ALA A 312 35.00 4.15 22.49
C ALA A 312 35.13 2.64 22.24
N ASP A 313 35.40 1.85 23.28
CA ASP A 313 35.46 0.39 23.17
C ASP A 313 34.05 -0.23 23.05
N PRO A 314 33.77 -1.04 22.00
CA PRO A 314 32.45 -1.63 21.77
C PRO A 314 31.92 -2.50 22.91
N ALA A 315 32.79 -3.28 23.56
CA ALA A 315 32.41 -4.18 24.63
C ALA A 315 32.08 -3.41 25.94
N GLN A 316 32.85 -2.35 26.21
CA GLN A 316 32.58 -1.47 27.35
C GLN A 316 31.34 -0.62 27.11
N ARG A 317 31.15 -0.13 25.89
CA ARG A 317 29.95 0.64 25.50
C ARG A 317 28.65 -0.13 25.78
N LEU A 318 28.61 -1.44 25.46
CA LEU A 318 27.48 -2.31 25.77
C LEU A 318 27.22 -2.46 27.27
N ARG A 319 28.21 -2.31 28.12
CA ARG A 319 28.07 -2.38 29.58
C ARG A 319 27.62 -1.04 30.18
N ASN A 320 27.89 0.06 29.50
CA ASN A 320 27.62 1.44 29.98
C ASN A 320 26.47 2.08 29.22
N THR A 321 25.53 1.30 28.69
CA THR A 321 24.44 1.79 27.83
C THR A 321 23.55 2.85 28.49
N VAL A 322 23.28 2.73 29.79
CA VAL A 322 22.42 3.68 30.51
C VAL A 322 23.10 5.05 30.61
N GLU A 323 24.38 5.07 30.91
CA GLU A 323 25.15 6.34 31.00
C GLU A 323 25.34 6.93 29.60
N LEU A 324 25.63 6.08 28.58
CA LEU A 324 25.72 6.50 27.22
C LEU A 324 24.42 7.16 26.72
N ASP A 325 23.29 6.55 27.02
CA ASP A 325 21.98 7.07 26.64
C ASP A 325 21.74 8.46 27.25
N GLN A 326 22.13 8.67 28.51
CA GLN A 326 21.99 9.97 29.17
C GLN A 326 22.86 11.03 28.47
N VAL A 327 24.15 10.73 28.21
CA VAL A 327 25.06 11.65 27.52
C VAL A 327 24.52 12.02 26.12
N VAL A 328 24.04 11.04 25.38
CA VAL A 328 23.45 11.27 24.07
C VAL A 328 22.19 12.13 24.15
N LEU A 329 21.27 11.82 25.05
CA LEU A 329 20.03 12.60 25.23
C LEU A 329 20.33 14.06 25.64
N ASP A 330 21.28 14.26 26.58
CA ASP A 330 21.68 15.61 27.01
C ASP A 330 22.28 16.41 25.86
N SER A 331 23.01 15.77 24.94
CA SER A 331 23.64 16.44 23.78
C SER A 331 22.66 16.89 22.72
N ILE A 332 21.44 16.32 22.65
CA ILE A 332 20.45 16.62 21.60
C ILE A 332 19.21 17.38 22.11
N LYS A 333 18.98 17.44 23.42
CA LYS A 333 17.74 18.02 24.00
C LYS A 333 17.44 19.45 23.55
N GLU A 334 18.46 20.27 23.31
CA GLU A 334 18.32 21.65 22.86
C GLU A 334 18.49 21.84 21.33
N ARG A 335 18.68 20.73 20.60
CA ARG A 335 18.87 20.76 19.14
C ARG A 335 17.59 20.39 18.41
N GLY A 336 17.28 21.14 17.33
CA GLY A 336 16.13 20.87 16.48
C GLY A 336 16.33 19.63 15.59
N LYS A 337 15.27 18.87 15.37
CA LYS A 337 15.34 17.60 14.60
C LYS A 337 15.80 17.79 13.15
N TRP A 338 15.45 18.90 12.50
CA TRP A 338 15.89 19.20 11.13
C TRP A 338 17.37 19.58 11.04
N ASP A 339 17.91 20.35 12.04
CA ASP A 339 19.35 20.61 12.14
C ASP A 339 20.13 19.32 12.35
N LEU A 340 19.64 18.47 13.27
CA LEU A 340 20.22 17.15 13.52
C LEU A 340 20.23 16.29 12.26
N PHE A 341 19.10 16.23 11.53
CA PHE A 341 18.98 15.44 10.31
C PHE A 341 19.95 15.89 9.22
N THR A 342 20.05 17.20 8.98
CA THR A 342 20.96 17.75 7.95
C THR A 342 22.42 17.42 8.28
N LYS A 343 22.84 17.67 9.53
CA LYS A 343 24.21 17.38 9.98
C LYS A 343 24.54 15.88 9.96
N ALA A 344 23.56 15.02 10.29
CA ALA A 344 23.74 13.58 10.21
C ALA A 344 23.90 13.09 8.76
N ALA A 345 23.16 13.68 7.83
CA ALA A 345 23.29 13.39 6.40
C ALA A 345 24.67 13.79 5.85
N GLU A 346 25.17 14.97 6.23
CA GLU A 346 26.53 15.43 5.90
C GLU A 346 27.60 14.48 6.46
N ALA A 347 27.40 13.98 7.68
CA ALA A 347 28.27 13.00 8.32
C ALA A 347 28.05 11.55 7.83
N ARG A 348 27.14 11.32 6.86
CA ARG A 348 26.77 9.99 6.34
C ARG A 348 26.33 8.99 7.40
N MET A 349 25.62 9.49 8.41
CA MET A 349 25.06 8.66 9.47
C MET A 349 23.68 8.13 9.09
N LEU A 350 23.36 6.93 9.57
CA LEU A 350 21.98 6.43 9.51
C LEU A 350 21.13 7.16 10.54
N PHE A 351 20.33 8.08 10.05
CA PHE A 351 19.55 8.99 10.87
C PHE A 351 18.15 9.20 10.27
N GLY A 352 17.14 9.23 11.11
CA GLY A 352 15.77 9.57 10.74
C GLY A 352 15.16 10.57 11.70
N LEU A 353 14.25 11.40 11.22
CA LEU A 353 13.40 12.23 12.04
C LEU A 353 11.95 11.72 11.98
N VAL A 354 11.25 11.78 13.12
CA VAL A 354 9.84 11.43 13.18
C VAL A 354 9.03 12.63 12.71
N GLN A 355 8.41 12.49 11.54
CA GLN A 355 7.62 13.56 10.93
C GLN A 355 6.15 13.50 11.37
N THR A 356 5.57 14.66 11.63
CA THR A 356 4.13 14.84 11.75
C THR A 356 3.46 14.84 10.36
N PRO A 357 2.14 14.65 10.25
CA PRO A 357 1.45 14.77 8.96
C PRO A 357 1.68 16.11 8.25
N LEU A 358 1.74 17.22 8.99
CA LEU A 358 2.01 18.53 8.42
C LEU A 358 3.44 18.61 7.84
N GLU A 359 4.44 18.12 8.57
CA GLU A 359 5.82 18.09 8.09
C GLU A 359 6.00 17.16 6.89
N LEU A 360 5.23 16.07 6.85
CA LEU A 360 5.26 15.15 5.72
C LEU A 360 4.74 15.82 4.43
N LEU A 361 3.69 16.65 4.53
CA LEU A 361 3.18 17.45 3.41
C LEU A 361 4.21 18.47 2.90
N GLU A 362 5.07 18.97 3.78
CA GLU A 362 6.12 19.94 3.47
C GLU A 362 7.48 19.29 3.15
N CYS A 363 7.61 17.96 3.27
CA CYS A 363 8.84 17.21 3.08
C CYS A 363 9.43 17.46 1.67
N PRO A 364 10.67 17.99 1.56
CA PRO A 364 11.29 18.29 0.27
C PRO A 364 11.40 17.08 -0.65
N GLN A 365 11.70 15.89 -0.08
CA GLN A 365 11.81 14.65 -0.83
C GLN A 365 10.48 14.24 -1.46
N LEU A 366 9.37 14.34 -0.72
CA LEU A 366 8.05 13.98 -1.22
C LEU A 366 7.53 15.00 -2.25
N LYS A 367 7.84 16.29 -2.03
CA LYS A 367 7.54 17.35 -3.02
C LYS A 367 8.31 17.13 -4.32
N SER A 368 9.61 16.88 -4.25
CA SER A 368 10.46 16.62 -5.43
C SER A 368 10.03 15.36 -6.21
N ARG A 369 9.36 14.41 -5.57
CA ARG A 369 8.86 13.20 -6.19
C ARG A 369 7.37 13.27 -6.60
N ASP A 370 6.73 14.44 -6.47
CA ASP A 370 5.31 14.63 -6.76
C ASP A 370 4.41 13.62 -6.03
N PHE A 371 4.77 13.25 -4.79
CA PHE A 371 4.04 12.24 -4.02
C PHE A 371 2.61 12.64 -3.72
N TYR A 372 2.32 13.94 -3.59
CA TYR A 372 0.97 14.45 -3.36
C TYR A 372 0.39 15.08 -4.62
N ARG A 373 -0.89 14.84 -4.84
CA ARG A 373 -1.69 15.50 -5.88
C ARG A 373 -2.86 16.26 -5.27
N GLU A 374 -3.17 17.42 -5.85
CA GLU A 374 -4.42 18.10 -5.57
C GLU A 374 -5.52 17.48 -6.41
N ILE A 375 -6.61 17.09 -5.78
CA ILE A 375 -7.82 16.58 -6.42
C ILE A 375 -8.97 17.54 -6.14
N ASP A 376 -9.94 17.60 -7.04
CA ASP A 376 -11.18 18.38 -6.87
C ASP A 376 -12.36 17.40 -6.84
N HIS A 377 -12.95 17.25 -5.66
CA HIS A 377 -14.08 16.33 -5.45
C HIS A 377 -15.38 17.11 -5.36
N PRO A 378 -16.48 16.68 -6.02
CA PRO A 378 -17.72 17.46 -6.12
C PRO A 378 -18.37 17.83 -4.78
N VAL A 379 -18.09 17.08 -3.71
CA VAL A 379 -18.69 17.31 -2.38
C VAL A 379 -17.75 18.02 -1.41
N ILE A 380 -16.46 17.68 -1.42
CA ILE A 380 -15.49 18.21 -0.45
C ILE A 380 -14.55 19.28 -1.02
N GLY A 381 -14.63 19.54 -2.34
CA GLY A 381 -13.74 20.48 -3.02
C GLY A 381 -12.29 19.99 -3.12
N LYS A 382 -11.36 20.93 -3.13
CA LYS A 382 -9.95 20.67 -3.34
C LYS A 382 -9.26 20.12 -2.09
N VAL A 383 -8.60 18.96 -2.26
CA VAL A 383 -7.79 18.33 -1.21
C VAL A 383 -6.53 17.73 -1.78
N LYS A 384 -5.46 17.69 -0.97
CA LYS A 384 -4.24 16.97 -1.32
C LYS A 384 -4.31 15.54 -0.83
N VAL A 385 -3.99 14.60 -1.72
CA VAL A 385 -3.97 13.16 -1.43
C VAL A 385 -2.65 12.55 -1.84
N PRO A 386 -2.19 11.46 -1.18
CA PRO A 386 -1.11 10.64 -1.70
C PRO A 386 -1.51 10.08 -3.07
N ALA A 387 -0.67 10.31 -4.07
CA ALA A 387 -0.95 9.92 -5.45
C ALA A 387 -0.36 8.53 -5.75
N SER A 388 0.91 8.47 -6.08
CA SER A 388 1.56 7.28 -6.61
C SER A 388 2.39 6.57 -5.56
N LEU A 389 2.34 5.24 -5.51
CA LEU A 389 3.26 4.44 -4.70
C LEU A 389 4.60 4.21 -5.39
N PHE A 390 4.62 4.17 -6.73
CA PHE A 390 5.84 3.98 -7.53
C PHE A 390 5.73 4.71 -8.87
N ASN A 391 6.87 5.14 -9.39
CA ASN A 391 6.95 5.86 -10.66
C ASN A 391 7.50 4.94 -11.74
N LEU A 392 6.72 4.72 -12.78
CA LEU A 392 7.12 4.03 -14.00
C LEU A 392 7.60 5.08 -15.01
N SER A 393 8.79 4.91 -15.57
CA SER A 393 9.41 5.93 -16.43
C SER A 393 8.66 6.18 -17.75
N LEU A 394 8.00 5.15 -18.30
CA LEU A 394 7.25 5.25 -19.56
C LEU A 394 5.75 5.44 -19.33
N THR A 395 5.21 4.92 -18.25
CA THR A 395 3.77 4.90 -17.94
C THR A 395 3.54 5.39 -16.51
N PRO A 396 3.82 6.67 -16.22
CA PRO A 396 3.70 7.23 -14.88
C PRO A 396 2.24 7.19 -14.40
N TYR A 397 2.08 7.26 -13.09
CA TYR A 397 0.77 7.44 -12.45
C TYR A 397 -0.04 8.56 -13.08
N GLN A 398 -1.33 8.31 -13.29
CA GLN A 398 -2.27 9.31 -13.80
C GLN A 398 -3.44 9.48 -12.83
N TYR A 399 -3.70 10.73 -12.45
CA TYR A 399 -4.96 11.08 -11.82
C TYR A 399 -5.97 11.43 -12.91
N THR A 400 -7.06 10.67 -12.98
CA THR A 400 -8.10 10.85 -14.00
C THR A 400 -9.40 11.38 -13.40
N ARG A 401 -9.75 10.95 -12.19
CA ARG A 401 -11.01 11.36 -11.54
C ARG A 401 -10.96 11.20 -10.02
N PRO A 402 -11.77 11.99 -9.25
CA PRO A 402 -11.98 11.75 -7.82
C PRO A 402 -12.73 10.44 -7.60
N ALA A 403 -12.82 10.01 -6.33
CA ALA A 403 -13.70 8.91 -5.96
C ALA A 403 -15.14 9.22 -6.36
N PRO A 404 -15.89 8.22 -6.86
CA PRO A 404 -17.25 8.46 -7.32
C PRO A 404 -18.22 8.71 -6.15
N THR A 405 -19.21 9.58 -6.35
CA THR A 405 -20.38 9.61 -5.49
C THR A 405 -21.24 8.36 -5.70
N LEU A 406 -22.09 8.03 -4.75
CA LEU A 406 -22.90 6.80 -4.78
C LEU A 406 -23.79 6.77 -6.03
N GLY A 407 -23.62 5.73 -6.85
CA GLY A 407 -24.37 5.53 -8.09
C GLY A 407 -24.10 6.57 -9.19
N GLN A 408 -23.00 7.33 -9.09
CA GLN A 408 -22.66 8.41 -10.03
C GLN A 408 -22.74 7.97 -11.51
N HIS A 409 -22.31 6.76 -11.81
CA HIS A 409 -22.24 6.26 -13.18
C HIS A 409 -23.34 5.24 -13.53
N ASN A 410 -24.42 5.15 -12.72
CA ASN A 410 -25.51 4.20 -12.95
C ASN A 410 -26.08 4.32 -14.37
N SER A 411 -26.33 5.54 -14.86
CA SER A 411 -26.88 5.72 -16.22
C SER A 411 -25.91 5.23 -17.30
N GLU A 412 -24.63 5.57 -17.18
CA GLU A 412 -23.58 5.12 -18.10
C GLU A 412 -23.51 3.58 -18.16
N ILE A 413 -23.57 2.90 -17.01
CA ILE A 413 -23.41 1.46 -16.93
C ILE A 413 -24.67 0.73 -17.41
N TYR A 414 -25.85 1.15 -16.93
CA TYR A 414 -27.08 0.39 -17.16
C TYR A 414 -27.78 0.78 -18.45
N VAL A 415 -27.85 2.08 -18.80
CA VAL A 415 -28.53 2.53 -20.01
C VAL A 415 -27.58 2.44 -21.21
N ASP A 416 -26.41 3.05 -21.10
CA ASP A 416 -25.49 3.15 -22.24
C ASP A 416 -24.69 1.83 -22.44
N GLY A 417 -24.28 1.17 -21.36
CA GLY A 417 -23.48 -0.05 -21.40
C GLY A 417 -24.29 -1.35 -21.55
N LEU A 418 -25.33 -1.53 -20.74
CA LEU A 418 -26.18 -2.73 -20.76
C LEU A 418 -27.49 -2.58 -21.56
N GLU A 419 -27.70 -1.44 -22.19
CA GLU A 419 -28.84 -1.15 -23.06
C GLU A 419 -30.23 -1.29 -22.39
N TYR A 420 -30.31 -1.03 -21.08
CA TYR A 420 -31.61 -0.94 -20.40
C TYR A 420 -32.36 0.29 -20.88
N SER A 421 -33.68 0.14 -21.12
CA SER A 421 -34.52 1.28 -21.38
C SER A 421 -34.54 2.26 -20.19
N ARG A 422 -34.84 3.54 -20.42
CA ARG A 422 -35.01 4.51 -19.33
C ARG A 422 -36.12 4.12 -18.36
N GLU A 423 -37.14 3.45 -18.85
CA GLU A 423 -38.26 2.94 -18.03
C GLU A 423 -37.77 1.80 -17.13
N ASP A 424 -37.02 0.84 -17.64
CA ASP A 424 -36.42 -0.23 -16.85
C ASP A 424 -35.43 0.32 -15.84
N PHE A 425 -34.61 1.30 -16.22
CA PHE A 425 -33.68 1.94 -15.31
C PHE A 425 -34.39 2.59 -14.10
N VAL A 426 -35.49 3.32 -14.34
CA VAL A 426 -36.31 3.90 -13.26
C VAL A 426 -36.91 2.79 -12.41
N ARG A 427 -37.41 1.71 -13.02
CA ARG A 427 -37.98 0.56 -12.31
C ARG A 427 -36.96 -0.15 -11.43
N LEU A 428 -35.72 -0.36 -11.92
CA LEU A 428 -34.65 -0.97 -11.14
C LEU A 428 -34.32 -0.15 -9.89
N ARG A 429 -34.32 1.18 -10.01
CA ARG A 429 -34.15 2.07 -8.85
C ARG A 429 -35.31 2.02 -7.86
N GLN A 430 -36.57 1.98 -8.35
CA GLN A 430 -37.75 1.88 -7.49
C GLN A 430 -37.82 0.56 -6.71
N LEU A 431 -37.19 -0.49 -7.24
CA LEU A 431 -37.12 -1.83 -6.64
C LEU A 431 -35.86 -2.07 -5.80
N ASP A 432 -35.08 -1.01 -5.53
CA ASP A 432 -33.80 -1.06 -4.81
C ASP A 432 -32.82 -2.12 -5.38
N VAL A 433 -32.85 -2.31 -6.71
CA VAL A 433 -31.89 -3.17 -7.41
C VAL A 433 -30.61 -2.41 -7.73
N ILE A 434 -30.74 -1.12 -8.05
CA ILE A 434 -29.62 -0.21 -8.36
C ILE A 434 -29.78 1.12 -7.65
#